data_e3c4886cae461359048ae2f51e6fa8ed
#
_entry.id   e3c4886cae461359048ae2f51e6fa8ed
#
_cell.length_a   1.000
_cell.length_b   1.000
_cell.length_c   1.000
_cell.angle_alpha   90.00
_cell.angle_beta   90.00
_cell.angle_gamma   90.00
#
_symmetry.space_group_name_H-M   'P 1'
#
loop_
_entity.id
_entity.type
_entity.pdbx_description
1 polymer ?
#
loop_
_entity_poly.entity_id
_entity_poly.type
_entity_poly.pdbx_seq_one_letter_code
_entity_poly.pdbx_strand_id
1 'polypeptide(L)'
;MKRVWLLVLALLVIPNAALAAEPSIVPGSNINVVARDARIPVTVTNPTDQDVEVTVLAASNSFRLEILEDATLIVPARSSAVAELPIKAIANGPLEISVWLSIEGNQIGDTVVVEVNVNYDIELFLLVSFGVAMFALIVIGVIRTTSKLRRQPGE
;
A
#
# COMPACT_ATOMS: atom_id res chain seq x y z
N MET A 1 35.66 52.09 -16.54
CA MET A 1 36.00 50.76 -16.05
C MET A 1 35.37 50.43 -14.69
N LYS A 2 35.28 51.33 -13.72
CA LYS A 2 34.68 51.05 -12.38
C LYS A 2 33.19 50.70 -12.40
N ARG A 3 32.41 51.17 -13.36
CA ARG A 3 30.95 50.89 -13.47
C ARG A 3 30.63 49.49 -14.03
N VAL A 4 31.54 48.92 -14.82
CA VAL A 4 31.38 47.55 -15.37
C VAL A 4 31.62 46.50 -14.29
N TRP A 5 32.51 46.74 -13.35
CA TRP A 5 32.79 45.85 -12.21
C TRP A 5 31.62 45.78 -11.22
N LEU A 6 30.86 46.87 -11.06
CA LEU A 6 29.65 46.87 -10.21
C LEU A 6 28.52 46.09 -10.82
N LEU A 7 28.39 46.08 -12.15
CA LEU A 7 27.38 45.25 -12.85
C LEU A 7 27.71 43.74 -12.80
N VAL A 8 28.99 43.37 -12.88
CA VAL A 8 29.43 41.99 -12.76
C VAL A 8 29.25 41.47 -11.33
N LEU A 9 29.49 42.31 -10.32
CA LEU A 9 29.26 41.95 -8.92
C LEU A 9 27.76 41.77 -8.57
N ALA A 10 26.88 42.56 -9.21
CA ALA A 10 25.44 42.43 -9.03
C ALA A 10 24.86 41.16 -9.67
N LEU A 11 25.50 40.59 -10.70
CA LEU A 11 25.08 39.38 -11.37
C LEU A 11 25.44 38.11 -10.56
N LEU A 12 26.38 38.21 -9.59
CA LEU A 12 26.82 37.10 -8.73
C LEU A 12 25.92 36.88 -7.49
N VAL A 13 25.00 37.80 -7.23
CA VAL A 13 24.03 37.69 -6.14
C VAL A 13 22.65 37.33 -6.67
N ILE A 14 22.55 36.38 -7.59
CA ILE A 14 21.26 35.72 -7.87
C ILE A 14 21.03 34.75 -6.73
N PRO A 15 20.04 34.97 -5.83
CA PRO A 15 19.70 33.95 -4.85
C PRO A 15 19.27 32.72 -5.67
N ASN A 16 20.02 31.63 -5.58
CA ASN A 16 19.45 30.34 -5.94
C ASN A 16 18.20 30.19 -5.08
N ALA A 17 17.03 30.28 -5.70
CA ALA A 17 15.82 29.81 -5.07
C ALA A 17 16.07 28.31 -4.81
N ALA A 18 16.46 27.99 -3.58
CA ALA A 18 16.43 26.62 -3.12
C ALA A 18 14.99 26.18 -3.33
N LEU A 19 14.75 25.25 -4.25
CA LEU A 19 13.49 24.57 -4.35
C LEU A 19 13.21 24.05 -2.94
N ALA A 20 12.20 24.60 -2.29
CA ALA A 20 11.79 24.12 -0.98
C ALA A 20 11.51 22.63 -1.16
N ALA A 21 12.24 21.80 -0.45
CA ALA A 21 12.03 20.37 -0.48
C ALA A 21 10.65 20.11 0.13
N GLU A 22 9.74 19.55 -0.65
CA GLU A 22 8.36 19.25 -0.25
C GLU A 22 8.21 17.78 0.12
N PRO A 23 7.27 17.42 0.99
CA PRO A 23 6.92 16.03 1.23
C PRO A 23 6.57 15.32 -0.07
N SER A 24 7.03 14.07 -0.20
CA SER A 24 6.85 13.29 -1.43
C SER A 24 6.55 11.83 -1.12
N ILE A 25 5.84 11.18 -2.05
CA ILE A 25 5.62 9.74 -2.00
C ILE A 25 6.88 9.04 -2.51
N VAL A 26 7.35 8.05 -1.74
CA VAL A 26 8.39 7.13 -2.21
C VAL A 26 7.72 6.10 -3.11
N PRO A 27 8.09 6.03 -4.41
CA PRO A 27 7.52 5.03 -5.29
C PRO A 27 7.74 3.62 -4.73
N GLY A 28 6.67 2.88 -4.53
CA GLY A 28 6.72 1.49 -4.07
C GLY A 28 6.86 0.51 -5.23
N SER A 29 7.13 -0.75 -4.90
CA SER A 29 7.04 -1.88 -5.82
C SER A 29 5.57 -2.30 -6.00
N ASN A 30 5.32 -3.20 -6.98
CA ASN A 30 4.00 -3.77 -7.25
C ASN A 30 3.39 -4.38 -5.98
N ILE A 31 2.12 -4.10 -5.73
CA ILE A 31 1.39 -4.55 -4.55
C ILE A 31 0.48 -5.72 -4.92
N ASN A 32 0.60 -6.83 -4.17
CA ASN A 32 -0.29 -7.97 -4.31
C ASN A 32 -1.33 -7.95 -3.19
N VAL A 33 -2.60 -7.84 -3.54
CA VAL A 33 -3.72 -7.88 -2.62
C VAL A 33 -4.33 -9.27 -2.66
N VAL A 34 -4.21 -10.01 -1.57
CA VAL A 34 -4.69 -11.40 -1.45
C VAL A 34 -5.95 -11.53 -0.58
N ALA A 35 -6.39 -10.44 0.04
CA ALA A 35 -7.61 -10.38 0.83
C ALA A 35 -8.60 -9.37 0.23
N ARG A 36 -9.89 -9.57 0.50
CA ARG A 36 -10.94 -8.67 0.01
C ARG A 36 -10.87 -7.29 0.68
N ASP A 37 -10.66 -7.28 1.99
CA ASP A 37 -10.45 -6.06 2.76
C ASP A 37 -8.97 -6.00 3.14
N ALA A 38 -8.28 -4.97 2.66
CA ALA A 38 -6.84 -4.83 2.82
C ALA A 38 -6.46 -3.36 3.04
N ARG A 39 -5.18 -3.13 3.29
CA ARG A 39 -4.60 -1.79 3.40
C ARG A 39 -3.39 -1.69 2.49
N ILE A 40 -3.32 -0.62 1.73
CA ILE A 40 -2.18 -0.33 0.86
C ILE A 40 -1.21 0.58 1.62
N PRO A 41 0.03 0.12 1.88
CA PRO A 41 1.04 0.97 2.53
C PRO A 41 1.61 1.97 1.52
N VAL A 42 1.58 3.25 1.87
CA VAL A 42 2.19 4.34 1.10
C VAL A 42 3.23 5.02 1.97
N THR A 43 4.49 4.98 1.56
CA THR A 43 5.57 5.63 2.29
C THR A 43 5.67 7.09 1.84
N VAL A 44 5.58 8.00 2.82
CA VAL A 44 5.74 9.44 2.62
C VAL A 44 7.03 9.89 3.28
N THR A 45 7.84 10.64 2.56
CA THR A 45 9.09 11.25 3.08
C THR A 45 8.91 12.74 3.24
N ASN A 46 9.32 13.25 4.39
CA ASN A 46 9.36 14.67 4.71
C ASN A 46 10.81 15.15 4.79
N PRO A 47 11.33 15.84 3.76
CA PRO A 47 12.68 16.37 3.76
C PRO A 47 12.81 17.71 4.52
N THR A 48 11.73 18.27 5.04
CA THR A 48 11.72 19.55 5.74
C THR A 48 12.21 19.42 7.18
N ASP A 49 12.52 20.53 7.82
CA ASP A 49 12.97 20.60 9.21
C ASP A 49 11.83 20.66 10.24
N GLN A 50 10.58 20.50 9.79
CA GLN A 50 9.38 20.56 10.63
C GLN A 50 8.51 19.34 10.39
N ASP A 51 7.76 18.96 11.42
CA ASP A 51 6.72 17.93 11.27
C ASP A 51 5.61 18.47 10.37
N VAL A 52 5.15 17.64 9.43
CA VAL A 52 4.12 18.04 8.47
C VAL A 52 2.96 17.05 8.53
N GLU A 53 1.76 17.57 8.70
CA GLU A 53 0.54 16.77 8.56
C GLU A 53 0.17 16.70 7.07
N VAL A 54 0.08 15.49 6.54
CA VAL A 54 -0.29 15.22 5.15
C VAL A 54 -1.47 14.27 5.08
N THR A 55 -2.30 14.47 4.08
CA THR A 55 -3.34 13.52 3.69
C THR A 55 -2.92 12.82 2.40
N VAL A 56 -2.89 11.50 2.44
CA VAL A 56 -2.66 10.63 1.28
C VAL A 56 -4.00 10.31 0.67
N LEU A 57 -4.20 10.73 -0.57
CA LEU A 57 -5.39 10.44 -1.37
C LEU A 57 -5.04 9.45 -2.46
N ALA A 58 -6.03 8.64 -2.85
CA ALA A 58 -5.86 7.71 -3.94
C ALA A 58 -7.13 7.60 -4.78
N ALA A 59 -6.93 7.28 -6.06
CA ALA A 59 -8.02 6.94 -6.97
C ALA A 59 -7.68 5.69 -7.76
N SER A 60 -8.63 4.77 -7.88
CA SER A 60 -8.51 3.60 -8.73
C SER A 60 -8.97 3.91 -10.15
N ASN A 61 -8.23 3.45 -11.15
CA ASN A 61 -8.64 3.52 -12.55
C ASN A 61 -9.61 2.37 -12.94
N SER A 62 -9.99 1.52 -11.99
CA SER A 62 -10.75 0.30 -12.23
C SER A 62 -11.79 0.04 -11.13
N PHE A 63 -12.96 -0.47 -11.53
CA PHE A 63 -13.99 -0.94 -10.60
C PHE A 63 -13.58 -2.19 -9.77
N ARG A 64 -12.41 -2.78 -10.05
CA ARG A 64 -11.92 -3.97 -9.34
C ARG A 64 -11.48 -3.69 -7.91
N LEU A 65 -11.23 -2.41 -7.60
CA LEU A 65 -10.77 -1.98 -6.30
C LEU A 65 -11.43 -0.64 -5.94
N GLU A 66 -11.98 -0.56 -4.73
CA GLU A 66 -12.55 0.63 -4.13
C GLU A 66 -11.61 1.15 -3.04
N ILE A 67 -11.32 2.43 -3.07
CA ILE A 67 -10.63 3.14 -1.97
C ILE A 67 -11.72 3.55 -1.00
N LEU A 68 -11.59 3.15 0.27
CA LEU A 68 -12.66 3.37 1.26
C LEU A 68 -12.51 4.74 1.95
N GLU A 69 -11.28 5.12 2.30
CA GLU A 69 -10.98 6.35 3.04
C GLU A 69 -9.59 6.87 2.66
N ASP A 70 -9.42 8.18 2.80
CA ASP A 70 -8.11 8.82 2.72
C ASP A 70 -7.34 8.63 4.02
N ALA A 71 -6.01 8.63 3.97
CA ALA A 71 -5.17 8.42 5.14
C ALA A 71 -4.44 9.71 5.53
N THR A 72 -4.75 10.26 6.70
CA THR A 72 -4.04 11.43 7.25
C THR A 72 -3.01 10.98 8.29
N LEU A 73 -1.80 11.53 8.19
CA LEU A 73 -0.71 11.22 9.12
C LEU A 73 0.22 12.43 9.31
N ILE A 74 0.92 12.45 10.44
CA ILE A 74 2.01 13.40 10.69
C ILE A 74 3.31 12.72 10.32
N VAL A 75 4.06 13.32 9.40
CA VAL A 75 5.40 12.87 9.01
C VAL A 75 6.43 13.74 9.73
N PRO A 76 7.25 13.14 10.63
CA PRO A 76 8.23 13.90 11.38
C PRO A 76 9.28 14.57 10.48
N ALA A 77 9.89 15.63 10.99
CA ALA A 77 10.96 16.34 10.32
C ALA A 77 12.09 15.41 9.88
N ARG A 78 12.57 15.55 8.64
CA ARG A 78 13.66 14.77 8.05
C ARG A 78 13.49 13.24 8.17
N SER A 79 12.25 12.77 8.12
CA SER A 79 11.89 11.38 8.32
C SER A 79 10.89 10.89 7.28
N SER A 80 10.54 9.62 7.39
CA SER A 80 9.49 9.00 6.58
C SER A 80 8.48 8.32 7.48
N ALA A 81 7.23 8.29 7.05
CA ALA A 81 6.15 7.58 7.72
C ALA A 81 5.31 6.81 6.69
N VAL A 82 4.61 5.77 7.14
CA VAL A 82 3.78 4.93 6.28
C VAL A 82 2.31 5.23 6.54
N ALA A 83 1.61 5.68 5.50
CA ALA A 83 0.16 5.76 5.50
C ALA A 83 -0.43 4.41 5.09
N GLU A 84 -1.54 4.02 5.68
CA GLU A 84 -2.27 2.80 5.32
C GLU A 84 -3.62 3.18 4.73
N LEU A 85 -3.76 3.06 3.40
CA LEU A 85 -5.00 3.31 2.68
C LEU A 85 -5.91 2.09 2.75
N PRO A 86 -7.07 2.17 3.40
CA PRO A 86 -8.03 1.07 3.44
C PRO A 86 -8.69 0.90 2.07
N ILE A 87 -8.69 -0.33 1.59
CA ILE A 87 -9.24 -0.68 0.28
C ILE A 87 -10.16 -1.89 0.37
N LYS A 88 -11.05 -2.01 -0.61
CA LYS A 88 -11.88 -3.18 -0.82
C LYS A 88 -11.69 -3.72 -2.23
N ALA A 89 -11.21 -4.96 -2.31
CA ALA A 89 -11.10 -5.68 -3.57
C ALA A 89 -12.47 -6.22 -4.01
N ILE A 90 -12.90 -5.87 -5.22
CA ILE A 90 -14.20 -6.24 -5.79
C ILE A 90 -14.04 -7.37 -6.81
N ALA A 91 -12.97 -7.35 -7.61
CA ALA A 91 -12.69 -8.37 -8.59
C ALA A 91 -11.19 -8.58 -8.77
N ASN A 92 -10.79 -9.81 -9.13
CA ASN A 92 -9.40 -10.16 -9.38
C ASN A 92 -8.86 -9.53 -10.65
N GLY A 93 -7.55 -9.35 -10.68
CA GLY A 93 -6.78 -8.91 -11.83
C GLY A 93 -5.89 -7.70 -11.55
N PRO A 94 -5.02 -7.36 -12.51
CA PRO A 94 -4.16 -6.20 -12.42
C PRO A 94 -4.95 -4.90 -12.61
N LEU A 95 -4.53 -3.87 -11.90
CA LEU A 95 -5.03 -2.51 -12.00
C LEU A 95 -3.97 -1.51 -11.56
N GLU A 96 -4.23 -0.24 -11.79
CA GLU A 96 -3.39 0.86 -11.33
C GLU A 96 -4.20 1.76 -10.41
N ILE A 97 -3.53 2.28 -9.39
CA ILE A 97 -4.05 3.35 -8.55
C ILE A 97 -3.15 4.58 -8.69
N SER A 98 -3.77 5.74 -8.74
CA SER A 98 -3.09 7.03 -8.69
C SER A 98 -3.10 7.51 -7.25
N VAL A 99 -1.94 7.82 -6.69
CA VAL A 99 -1.78 8.28 -5.30
C VAL A 99 -1.11 9.65 -5.30
N TRP A 100 -1.63 10.57 -4.51
CA TRP A 100 -1.06 11.91 -4.35
C TRP A 100 -1.19 12.40 -2.92
N LEU A 101 -0.41 13.43 -2.59
CA LEU A 101 -0.44 14.07 -1.28
C LEU A 101 -1.23 15.36 -1.31
N SER A 102 -1.85 15.69 -0.19
CA SER A 102 -2.50 16.98 0.05
C SER A 102 -2.12 17.53 1.43
N ILE A 103 -1.88 18.84 1.48
CA ILE A 103 -1.74 19.61 2.72
C ILE A 103 -2.81 20.68 2.70
N GLU A 104 -3.63 20.76 3.75
CA GLU A 104 -4.73 21.73 3.89
C GLU A 104 -5.67 21.78 2.66
N GLY A 105 -5.87 20.63 1.99
CA GLY A 105 -6.73 20.52 0.81
C GLY A 105 -6.05 20.87 -0.52
N ASN A 106 -4.79 21.28 -0.51
CA ASN A 106 -4.02 21.56 -1.73
C ASN A 106 -3.12 20.37 -2.06
N GLN A 107 -3.17 19.92 -3.32
CA GLN A 107 -2.25 18.87 -3.79
C GLN A 107 -0.82 19.39 -3.77
N ILE A 108 0.09 18.55 -3.28
CA ILE A 108 1.52 18.78 -3.27
C ILE A 108 2.25 17.65 -3.98
N GLY A 109 3.37 17.99 -4.62
CA GLY A 109 4.19 17.03 -5.37
C GLY A 109 3.49 16.38 -6.55
N ASP A 110 4.10 15.33 -7.08
CA ASP A 110 3.60 14.61 -8.24
C ASP A 110 2.66 13.47 -7.83
N THR A 111 1.72 13.13 -8.73
CA THR A 111 0.91 11.92 -8.60
C THR A 111 1.75 10.70 -8.95
N VAL A 112 1.77 9.72 -8.06
CA VAL A 112 2.47 8.43 -8.26
C VAL A 112 1.48 7.37 -8.66
N VAL A 113 1.79 6.64 -9.75
CA VAL A 113 1.01 5.47 -10.18
C VAL A 113 1.60 4.22 -9.54
N VAL A 114 0.76 3.44 -8.89
CA VAL A 114 1.12 2.18 -8.22
C VAL A 114 0.36 1.05 -8.89
N GLU A 115 1.11 0.03 -9.34
CA GLU A 115 0.51 -1.20 -9.86
C GLU A 115 0.03 -2.09 -8.72
N VAL A 116 -1.23 -2.51 -8.79
CA VAL A 116 -1.86 -3.38 -7.81
C VAL A 116 -2.40 -4.62 -8.52
N ASN A 117 -2.04 -5.79 -8.01
CA ASN A 117 -2.57 -7.06 -8.49
C ASN A 117 -3.49 -7.66 -7.42
N VAL A 118 -4.77 -7.72 -7.71
CA VAL A 118 -5.78 -8.30 -6.81
C VAL A 118 -5.94 -9.78 -7.11
N ASN A 119 -5.74 -10.63 -6.08
CA ASN A 119 -5.89 -12.08 -6.19
C ASN A 119 -6.38 -12.70 -4.85
N TYR A 120 -7.63 -12.40 -4.47
CA TYR A 120 -8.20 -12.87 -3.21
C TYR A 120 -8.76 -14.31 -3.28
N ASP A 121 -8.86 -14.93 -4.46
CA ASP A 121 -9.33 -16.31 -4.61
C ASP A 121 -8.38 -17.34 -4.00
N ILE A 122 -7.11 -16.97 -3.78
CA ILE A 122 -6.12 -17.82 -3.11
C ILE A 122 -6.58 -18.18 -1.69
N GLU A 123 -7.16 -17.25 -0.96
CA GLU A 123 -7.67 -17.48 0.40
C GLU A 123 -8.79 -18.54 0.39
N LEU A 124 -9.75 -18.39 -0.51
CA LEU A 124 -10.86 -19.35 -0.65
C LEU A 124 -10.36 -20.73 -1.08
N PHE A 125 -9.42 -20.78 -2.03
CA PHE A 125 -8.82 -22.03 -2.49
C PHE A 125 -8.10 -22.77 -1.36
N LEU A 126 -7.32 -22.08 -0.54
CA LEU A 126 -6.63 -22.67 0.60
C LEU A 126 -7.60 -23.16 1.66
N LEU A 127 -8.63 -22.39 1.98
CA LEU A 127 -9.66 -22.76 2.95
C LEU A 127 -10.40 -24.04 2.52
N VAL A 128 -10.84 -24.09 1.27
CA VAL A 128 -11.56 -25.27 0.71
C VAL A 128 -10.64 -26.48 0.65
N SER A 129 -9.40 -26.33 0.19
CA SER A 129 -8.44 -27.42 0.10
C SER A 129 -8.12 -28.01 1.46
N PHE A 130 -7.91 -27.16 2.46
CA PHE A 130 -7.66 -27.58 3.83
C PHE A 130 -8.88 -28.27 4.46
N GLY A 131 -10.09 -27.74 4.22
CA GLY A 131 -11.34 -28.34 4.66
C GLY A 131 -11.56 -29.74 4.08
N VAL A 132 -11.33 -29.92 2.79
CA VAL A 132 -11.42 -31.24 2.12
C VAL A 132 -10.38 -32.22 2.68
N ALA A 133 -9.14 -31.79 2.89
CA ALA A 133 -8.09 -32.62 3.46
C ALA A 133 -8.44 -33.08 4.90
N MET A 134 -8.91 -32.16 5.75
CA MET A 134 -9.38 -32.50 7.09
C MET A 134 -10.54 -33.48 7.08
N PHE A 135 -11.53 -33.26 6.22
CA PHE A 135 -12.67 -34.17 6.09
C PHE A 135 -12.24 -35.57 5.69
N ALA A 136 -11.35 -35.69 4.72
CA ALA A 136 -10.77 -36.97 4.29
C ALA A 136 -10.07 -37.71 5.45
N LEU A 137 -9.27 -37.00 6.25
CA LEU A 137 -8.58 -37.58 7.41
C LEU A 137 -9.58 -38.08 8.48
N ILE A 138 -10.67 -37.35 8.73
CA ILE A 138 -11.72 -37.77 9.65
C ILE A 138 -12.38 -39.06 9.15
N VAL A 139 -12.75 -39.12 7.87
CA VAL A 139 -13.38 -40.30 7.26
C VAL A 139 -12.45 -41.52 7.36
N ILE A 140 -11.18 -41.36 7.02
CA ILE A 140 -10.18 -42.44 7.15
C ILE A 140 -10.05 -42.90 8.60
N GLY A 141 -9.99 -41.94 9.54
CA GLY A 141 -9.93 -42.23 10.98
C GLY A 141 -11.12 -43.06 11.46
N VAL A 142 -12.34 -42.66 11.07
CA VAL A 142 -13.59 -43.38 11.43
C VAL A 142 -13.58 -44.79 10.83
N ILE A 143 -13.25 -44.94 9.55
CA ILE A 143 -13.21 -46.27 8.88
C ILE A 143 -12.18 -47.17 9.56
N ARG A 144 -11.00 -46.65 9.89
CA ARG A 144 -9.98 -47.45 10.58
C ARG A 144 -10.39 -47.88 11.98
N THR A 145 -11.06 -47.01 12.71
CA THR A 145 -11.53 -47.29 14.07
C THR A 145 -12.65 -48.35 14.05
N THR A 146 -13.64 -48.21 13.18
CA THR A 146 -14.74 -49.16 13.05
C THR A 146 -14.27 -50.52 12.53
N SER A 147 -13.28 -50.54 11.61
CA SER A 147 -12.68 -51.80 11.12
C SER A 147 -11.94 -52.58 12.21
N LYS A 148 -11.27 -51.88 13.14
CA LYS A 148 -10.61 -52.49 14.30
C LYS A 148 -11.60 -53.07 15.29
N LEU A 149 -12.70 -52.38 15.58
CA LEU A 149 -13.75 -52.83 16.48
C LEU A 149 -14.45 -54.13 15.97
N ARG A 150 -14.62 -54.25 14.65
CA ARG A 150 -15.23 -55.47 14.02
C ARG A 150 -14.31 -56.68 14.02
N ARG A 151 -12.99 -56.55 14.23
CA ARG A 151 -11.99 -57.63 14.23
C ARG A 151 -11.64 -58.16 15.60
N GLN A 152 -12.29 -57.65 16.69
CA GLN A 152 -12.18 -58.30 17.99
C GLN A 152 -13.27 -59.39 18.07
N PRO A 153 -12.89 -60.73 17.97
CA PRO A 153 -13.82 -61.81 18.25
C PRO A 153 -14.12 -61.73 19.74
N GLY A 154 -15.43 -61.73 20.09
CA GLY A 154 -15.83 -61.86 21.48
C GLY A 154 -15.27 -63.12 22.09
N GLU A 155 -14.53 -63.02 23.19
CA GLU A 155 -14.30 -64.08 24.13
C GLU A 155 -15.60 -64.40 24.88
#